data_3fac049aad0a9dbcc1f24a8f21eb4b4d
#
_entry.id   3fac049aad0a9dbcc1f24a8f21eb4b4d
#
_cell.length_a   1.000
_cell.length_b   1.000
_cell.length_c   1.000
_cell.angle_alpha   90.00
_cell.angle_beta   90.00
_cell.angle_gamma   90.00
#
_symmetry.space_group_name_H-M   'P 1'
#
loop_
_entity.id
_entity.type
_entity.pdbx_description
1 polymer ?
#
loop_
_entity_poly.entity_id
_entity_poly.type
_entity_poly.pdbx_seq_one_letter_code
_entity_poly.pdbx_strand_id
1 'polypeptide(L)'
;MSKMVKVGDLVPGDILADEVLSMNGRVLLGKDVELTPRHIVLLTSWDIQSVFIQGEAPAAEEAAAGEGQPSVGDTAAFQADYEKIAAELGQSFEIIQQHQIVPVAKITEDAVKIDASIAKNLEALSYLLVGMGDASQLVTEHSLRVAFFADMIARRLHWEPKDVQGVALAGLMHDIGSLTVKQTLTTYREAHLAETAALLQRARMLPAPVIMGIVQHREYMNGTGFPNKTKGPQIHPYAKVVAVADAFYNMAYNLQGVNPFATLDALKQEMYVKFDPLICETFLSSMKDNLILSKVLLSNKQVGEVVFFNKLNYQDPVLKTAD
;
A
#
# COMPACT_ATOMS: atom_id res chain seq x y z
N MET A 1 22.26 -25.51 -0.75
CA MET A 1 23.46 -25.34 0.12
C MET A 1 23.55 -23.89 0.51
N SER A 2 24.00 -23.57 1.71
CA SER A 2 24.20 -22.18 2.10
C SER A 2 25.57 -21.68 1.64
N LYS A 3 25.66 -20.44 1.19
CA LYS A 3 26.89 -19.77 0.77
C LYS A 3 27.08 -18.51 1.57
N MET A 4 28.28 -18.29 2.12
CA MET A 4 28.60 -17.03 2.80
C MET A 4 28.96 -15.98 1.74
N VAL A 5 28.30 -14.82 1.81
CA VAL A 5 28.45 -13.70 0.89
C VAL A 5 28.75 -12.43 1.70
N LYS A 6 29.66 -11.59 1.22
CA LYS A 6 29.91 -10.27 1.83
C LYS A 6 28.74 -9.36 1.57
N VAL A 7 28.42 -8.48 2.51
CA VAL A 7 27.28 -7.54 2.36
C VAL A 7 27.41 -6.67 1.11
N GLY A 8 28.64 -6.29 0.72
CA GLY A 8 28.88 -5.52 -0.50
C GLY A 8 28.65 -6.28 -1.82
N ASP A 9 28.56 -7.61 -1.76
CA ASP A 9 28.36 -8.47 -2.93
C ASP A 9 26.90 -9.03 -2.99
N LEU A 10 26.02 -8.63 -2.05
CA LEU A 10 24.64 -9.04 -2.01
C LEU A 10 23.84 -8.31 -3.08
N VAL A 11 22.88 -9.03 -3.67
CA VAL A 11 21.93 -8.47 -4.62
C VAL A 11 20.49 -8.60 -4.10
N PRO A 12 19.60 -7.66 -4.44
CA PRO A 12 18.17 -7.81 -4.12
C PRO A 12 17.63 -9.11 -4.71
N GLY A 13 16.85 -9.86 -3.90
CA GLY A 13 16.36 -11.19 -4.26
C GLY A 13 17.16 -12.34 -3.64
N ASP A 14 18.36 -12.09 -3.09
CA ASP A 14 19.07 -13.10 -2.30
C ASP A 14 18.23 -13.53 -1.09
N ILE A 15 18.19 -14.83 -0.78
CA ILE A 15 17.43 -15.34 0.36
C ILE A 15 18.39 -15.75 1.46
N LEU A 16 18.17 -15.25 2.67
CA LEU A 16 18.99 -15.61 3.82
C LEU A 16 18.84 -17.09 4.17
N ALA A 17 19.98 -17.77 4.26
CA ALA A 17 20.02 -19.18 4.68
C ALA A 17 20.02 -19.33 6.21
N ASP A 18 20.36 -18.26 6.93
CA ASP A 18 20.44 -18.26 8.39
C ASP A 18 19.99 -16.89 8.95
N GLU A 19 19.73 -16.84 10.25
CA GLU A 19 19.39 -15.60 10.92
C GLU A 19 20.61 -14.67 11.01
N VAL A 20 20.39 -13.36 10.77
CA VAL A 20 21.41 -12.33 11.01
C VAL A 20 21.22 -11.79 12.41
N LEU A 21 22.26 -11.90 13.23
CA LEU A 21 22.25 -11.47 14.63
C LEU A 21 23.04 -10.19 14.82
N SER A 22 22.56 -9.32 15.71
CA SER A 22 23.34 -8.19 16.23
C SER A 22 24.48 -8.68 17.15
N MET A 23 25.45 -7.80 17.46
CA MET A 23 26.50 -8.08 18.43
C MET A 23 25.97 -8.53 19.81
N ASN A 24 24.75 -8.15 20.15
CA ASN A 24 24.08 -8.50 21.41
C ASN A 24 23.20 -9.77 21.29
N GLY A 25 23.34 -10.55 20.19
CA GLY A 25 22.60 -11.79 19.99
C GLY A 25 21.12 -11.62 19.64
N ARG A 26 20.66 -10.41 19.29
CA ARG A 26 19.28 -10.19 18.82
C ARG A 26 19.19 -10.47 17.34
N VAL A 27 18.12 -11.15 16.92
CA VAL A 27 17.85 -11.37 15.49
C VAL A 27 17.50 -10.06 14.83
N LEU A 28 18.31 -9.66 13.84
CA LEU A 28 18.12 -8.47 13.01
C LEU A 28 17.30 -8.79 11.75
N LEU A 29 17.64 -9.90 11.07
CA LEU A 29 16.89 -10.44 9.95
C LEU A 29 16.73 -11.94 10.17
N GLY A 30 15.54 -12.46 9.90
CA GLY A 30 15.24 -13.88 10.07
C GLY A 30 15.79 -14.72 8.91
N LYS A 31 15.93 -16.04 9.15
CA LYS A 31 16.13 -17.02 8.10
C LYS A 31 14.98 -16.96 7.08
N ASP A 32 15.27 -17.32 5.84
CA ASP A 32 14.34 -17.35 4.69
C ASP A 32 13.79 -15.95 4.30
N VAL A 33 14.41 -14.87 4.77
CA VAL A 33 14.11 -13.52 4.33
C VAL A 33 14.74 -13.26 2.97
N GLU A 34 13.94 -12.86 1.99
CA GLU A 34 14.40 -12.34 0.71
C GLU A 34 14.93 -10.91 0.92
N LEU A 35 16.18 -10.68 0.50
CA LEU A 35 16.86 -9.41 0.70
C LEU A 35 16.36 -8.35 -0.29
N THR A 36 15.85 -7.25 0.24
CA THR A 36 15.54 -6.04 -0.51
C THR A 36 16.76 -5.11 -0.54
N PRO A 37 16.81 -4.10 -1.44
CA PRO A 37 17.86 -3.07 -1.40
C PRO A 37 18.01 -2.44 -0.02
N ARG A 38 16.91 -2.23 0.69
CA ARG A 38 16.92 -1.68 2.07
C ARG A 38 17.54 -2.63 3.08
N HIS A 39 17.28 -3.93 2.96
CA HIS A 39 17.92 -4.92 3.83
C HIS A 39 19.43 -4.90 3.67
N ILE A 40 19.95 -4.72 2.46
CA ILE A 40 21.40 -4.65 2.19
C ILE A 40 22.01 -3.38 2.82
N VAL A 41 21.32 -2.23 2.69
CA VAL A 41 21.73 -0.98 3.36
C VAL A 41 21.75 -1.13 4.88
N LEU A 42 20.73 -1.80 5.46
CA LEU A 42 20.66 -2.08 6.88
C LEU A 42 21.82 -2.94 7.37
N LEU A 43 22.11 -4.04 6.64
CA LEU A 43 23.23 -4.91 6.98
C LEU A 43 24.55 -4.13 7.03
N THR A 44 24.74 -3.20 6.08
CA THR A 44 25.91 -2.29 6.08
C THR A 44 25.89 -1.35 7.29
N SER A 45 24.74 -0.76 7.62
CA SER A 45 24.60 0.18 8.74
C SER A 45 24.76 -0.50 10.12
N TRP A 46 24.54 -1.80 10.20
CA TRP A 46 24.73 -2.62 11.40
C TRP A 46 26.15 -3.20 11.49
N ASP A 47 27.04 -2.81 10.59
CA ASP A 47 28.44 -3.32 10.51
C ASP A 47 28.50 -4.86 10.33
N ILE A 48 27.49 -5.44 9.68
CA ILE A 48 27.50 -6.85 9.30
C ILE A 48 28.38 -7.00 8.06
N GLN A 49 29.45 -7.80 8.19
CA GLN A 49 30.43 -7.98 7.11
C GLN A 49 30.03 -9.01 6.09
N SER A 50 29.29 -10.05 6.51
CA SER A 50 28.86 -11.16 5.65
C SER A 50 27.64 -11.87 6.22
N VAL A 51 26.85 -12.48 5.35
CA VAL A 51 25.67 -13.28 5.69
C VAL A 51 25.66 -14.58 4.91
N PHE A 52 24.87 -15.55 5.34
CA PHE A 52 24.63 -16.79 4.61
C PHE A 52 23.38 -16.66 3.75
N ILE A 53 23.51 -16.94 2.43
CA ILE A 53 22.39 -16.98 1.48
C ILE A 53 22.12 -18.41 1.00
N GLN A 54 20.87 -18.67 0.54
CA GLN A 54 20.44 -19.96 -0.02
C GLN A 54 20.80 -20.04 -1.50
N GLY A 55 21.33 -21.20 -1.91
CA GLY A 55 21.51 -21.56 -3.32
C GLY A 55 22.77 -21.00 -3.98
N GLU A 56 22.95 -21.37 -5.25
CA GLU A 56 23.84 -20.69 -6.19
C GLU A 56 23.13 -19.40 -6.62
N ALA A 57 23.85 -18.26 -6.57
CA ALA A 57 23.32 -17.01 -7.07
C ALA A 57 22.79 -17.20 -8.50
N PRO A 58 21.57 -16.72 -8.85
CA PRO A 58 21.16 -16.68 -10.24
C PRO A 58 22.25 -15.94 -11.02
N ALA A 59 22.68 -16.52 -12.15
CA ALA A 59 23.63 -15.87 -13.04
C ALA A 59 23.09 -14.48 -13.38
N ALA A 60 23.88 -13.46 -13.09
CA ALA A 60 23.57 -12.09 -13.41
C ALA A 60 23.35 -11.99 -14.92
N GLU A 61 22.09 -11.87 -15.35
CA GLU A 61 21.81 -11.19 -16.60
C GLU A 61 22.18 -9.73 -16.36
N GLU A 62 23.09 -9.24 -17.19
CA GLU A 62 23.58 -7.87 -17.18
C GLU A 62 22.39 -6.88 -17.33
N ALA A 63 21.83 -6.47 -16.22
CA ALA A 63 21.04 -5.27 -16.17
C ALA A 63 22.04 -4.11 -16.04
N ALA A 64 22.09 -3.30 -17.10
CA ALA A 64 22.97 -2.19 -17.30
C ALA A 64 23.20 -1.37 -16.04
N ALA A 65 24.47 -1.13 -15.74
CA ALA A 65 24.96 -0.20 -14.74
C ALA A 65 24.32 1.18 -14.96
N GLY A 66 23.32 1.50 -14.13
CA GLY A 66 22.84 2.83 -13.89
C GLY A 66 23.36 3.25 -12.53
N GLU A 67 24.35 4.12 -12.52
CA GLU A 67 24.88 4.77 -11.35
C GLU A 67 23.76 5.48 -10.59
N GLY A 68 23.61 5.16 -9.33
CA GLY A 68 22.76 5.90 -8.40
C GLY A 68 22.73 5.14 -7.08
N GLN A 69 23.52 5.62 -6.10
CA GLN A 69 23.14 5.40 -4.71
C GLN A 69 21.66 5.69 -4.58
N PRO A 70 20.86 4.92 -3.82
CA PRO A 70 19.50 5.33 -3.52
C PRO A 70 19.61 6.64 -2.73
N SER A 71 19.60 7.76 -3.46
CA SER A 71 19.31 9.06 -2.89
C SER A 71 17.98 8.90 -2.17
N VAL A 72 17.83 9.50 -1.02
CA VAL A 72 16.53 9.78 -0.39
C VAL A 72 15.60 10.16 -1.54
N GLY A 73 14.78 9.21 -1.96
CA GLY A 73 14.05 9.27 -3.23
C GLY A 73 13.31 10.59 -3.28
N ASP A 74 13.25 11.18 -4.42
CA ASP A 74 12.76 12.54 -4.62
C ASP A 74 11.30 12.66 -4.16
N THR A 75 11.13 12.71 -2.84
CA THR A 75 9.82 12.85 -2.16
C THR A 75 9.09 14.06 -2.73
N ALA A 76 9.84 15.07 -3.20
CA ALA A 76 9.30 16.26 -3.83
C ALA A 76 8.70 15.95 -5.21
N ALA A 77 9.34 15.07 -6.01
CA ALA A 77 8.78 14.67 -7.30
C ALA A 77 7.51 13.83 -7.13
N PHE A 78 7.50 12.90 -6.18
CA PHE A 78 6.29 12.13 -5.86
C PHE A 78 5.17 13.04 -5.34
N GLN A 79 5.49 13.98 -4.45
CA GLN A 79 4.52 14.94 -3.95
C GLN A 79 3.91 15.75 -5.07
N ALA A 80 4.71 16.25 -6.01
CA ALA A 80 4.22 17.00 -7.17
C ALA A 80 3.30 16.16 -8.07
N ASP A 81 3.66 14.89 -8.33
CA ASP A 81 2.82 13.95 -9.07
C ASP A 81 1.50 13.70 -8.32
N TYR A 82 1.56 13.46 -7.00
CA TYR A 82 0.40 13.24 -6.15
C TYR A 82 -0.56 14.43 -6.16
N GLU A 83 -0.06 15.64 -5.93
CA GLU A 83 -0.85 16.87 -5.90
C GLU A 83 -1.51 17.14 -7.27
N LYS A 84 -0.79 16.86 -8.36
CA LYS A 84 -1.34 16.99 -9.71
C LYS A 84 -2.48 16.00 -9.95
N ILE A 85 -2.30 14.72 -9.61
CA ILE A 85 -3.33 13.70 -9.76
C ILE A 85 -4.54 14.03 -8.87
N ALA A 86 -4.30 14.50 -7.63
CA ALA A 86 -5.35 14.92 -6.71
C ALA A 86 -6.20 16.06 -7.29
N ALA A 87 -5.57 17.06 -7.91
CA ALA A 87 -6.28 18.18 -8.54
C ALA A 87 -7.11 17.72 -9.76
N GLU A 88 -6.58 16.83 -10.60
CA GLU A 88 -7.28 16.30 -11.78
C GLU A 88 -8.45 15.40 -11.37
N LEU A 89 -8.26 14.53 -10.36
CA LEU A 89 -9.31 13.70 -9.80
C LEU A 89 -10.40 14.55 -9.14
N GLY A 90 -10.02 15.61 -8.41
CA GLY A 90 -10.95 16.59 -7.82
C GLY A 90 -11.88 17.19 -8.87
N GLN A 91 -11.36 17.64 -10.02
CA GLN A 91 -12.16 18.13 -11.13
C GLN A 91 -13.11 17.06 -11.68
N SER A 92 -12.66 15.82 -11.77
CA SER A 92 -13.50 14.70 -12.20
C SER A 92 -14.64 14.44 -11.22
N PHE A 93 -14.37 14.55 -9.92
CA PHE A 93 -15.37 14.38 -8.85
C PHE A 93 -16.37 15.53 -8.82
N GLU A 94 -15.96 16.77 -9.08
CA GLU A 94 -16.86 17.91 -9.25
C GLU A 94 -17.85 17.68 -10.41
N ILE A 95 -17.39 17.15 -11.54
CA ILE A 95 -18.27 16.78 -12.67
C ILE A 95 -19.30 15.73 -12.24
N ILE A 96 -18.88 14.70 -11.49
CA ILE A 96 -19.81 13.68 -10.98
C ILE A 96 -20.83 14.31 -10.04
N GLN A 97 -20.38 15.14 -9.12
CA GLN A 97 -21.24 15.78 -8.11
C GLN A 97 -22.29 16.71 -8.75
N GLN A 98 -21.87 17.50 -9.74
CA GLN A 98 -22.74 18.51 -10.35
C GLN A 98 -23.64 17.93 -11.45
N HIS A 99 -23.13 16.96 -12.21
CA HIS A 99 -23.79 16.49 -13.44
C HIS A 99 -24.18 15.02 -13.41
N GLN A 100 -23.75 14.25 -12.40
CA GLN A 100 -23.93 12.79 -12.32
C GLN A 100 -23.38 12.07 -13.57
N ILE A 101 -22.34 12.62 -14.19
CA ILE A 101 -21.62 12.06 -15.33
C ILE A 101 -20.26 11.60 -14.85
N VAL A 102 -19.91 10.35 -15.10
CA VAL A 102 -18.59 9.80 -14.75
C VAL A 102 -17.64 9.98 -15.92
N PRO A 103 -16.59 10.82 -15.79
CA PRO A 103 -15.60 11.05 -16.83
C PRO A 103 -14.57 9.89 -16.85
N VAL A 104 -15.02 8.68 -17.27
CA VAL A 104 -14.26 7.43 -17.20
C VAL A 104 -12.87 7.54 -17.83
N ALA A 105 -12.76 8.15 -19.01
CA ALA A 105 -11.46 8.28 -19.69
C ALA A 105 -10.45 9.06 -18.84
N LYS A 106 -10.88 10.18 -18.22
CA LYS A 106 -10.02 11.04 -17.41
C LYS A 106 -9.57 10.33 -16.12
N ILE A 107 -10.49 9.64 -15.43
CA ILE A 107 -10.14 8.88 -14.23
C ILE A 107 -9.24 7.67 -14.59
N THR A 108 -9.41 7.08 -15.77
CA THR A 108 -8.50 6.03 -16.26
C THR A 108 -7.09 6.57 -16.52
N GLU A 109 -6.95 7.77 -17.08
CA GLU A 109 -5.65 8.43 -17.21
C GLU A 109 -4.99 8.68 -15.86
N ASP A 110 -5.76 9.04 -14.83
CA ASP A 110 -5.26 9.22 -13.48
C ASP A 110 -4.74 7.90 -12.87
N ALA A 111 -5.43 6.76 -13.11
CA ALA A 111 -4.94 5.45 -12.71
C ALA A 111 -3.61 5.08 -13.38
N VAL A 112 -3.44 5.41 -14.67
CA VAL A 112 -2.15 5.21 -15.39
C VAL A 112 -1.04 6.08 -14.80
N LYS A 113 -1.35 7.32 -14.38
CA LYS A 113 -0.37 8.21 -13.73
C LYS A 113 0.04 7.68 -12.35
N ILE A 114 -0.89 7.12 -11.57
CA ILE A 114 -0.60 6.45 -10.29
C ILE A 114 0.40 5.32 -10.51
N ASP A 115 0.10 4.42 -11.45
CA ASP A 115 0.95 3.30 -11.83
C ASP A 115 2.37 3.77 -12.22
N ALA A 116 2.48 4.81 -13.04
CA ALA A 116 3.76 5.39 -13.45
C ALA A 116 4.51 6.06 -12.29
N SER A 117 3.81 6.70 -11.36
CA SER A 117 4.41 7.38 -10.20
C SER A 117 4.97 6.39 -9.19
N ILE A 118 4.22 5.31 -8.87
CA ILE A 118 4.72 4.24 -7.99
C ILE A 118 5.92 3.51 -8.60
N ALA A 119 5.91 3.23 -9.90
CA ALA A 119 7.01 2.57 -10.58
C ALA A 119 8.35 3.33 -10.43
N LYS A 120 8.30 4.65 -10.33
CA LYS A 120 9.49 5.52 -10.18
C LYS A 120 9.90 5.70 -8.72
N ASN A 121 8.96 5.61 -7.78
CA ASN A 121 9.14 6.05 -6.39
C ASN A 121 8.64 4.98 -5.40
N LEU A 122 9.34 3.87 -5.27
CA LEU A 122 8.99 2.82 -4.31
C LEU A 122 8.99 3.31 -2.83
N GLU A 123 9.66 4.43 -2.55
CA GLU A 123 9.73 5.05 -1.20
C GLU A 123 8.58 6.02 -0.89
N ALA A 124 7.73 6.28 -1.86
CA ALA A 124 6.62 7.25 -1.77
C ALA A 124 5.56 6.90 -0.70
N LEU A 125 5.56 5.69 -0.19
CA LEU A 125 4.59 5.23 0.81
C LEU A 125 4.68 5.97 2.14
N SER A 126 5.88 6.42 2.53
CA SER A 126 6.03 7.25 3.72
C SER A 126 5.24 8.56 3.58
N TYR A 127 5.18 9.14 2.38
CA TYR A 127 4.37 10.32 2.11
C TYR A 127 2.87 10.04 2.26
N LEU A 128 2.40 8.89 1.78
CA LEU A 128 0.98 8.50 1.89
C LEU A 128 0.53 8.26 3.33
N LEU A 129 1.46 8.04 4.25
CA LEU A 129 1.17 7.84 5.68
C LEU A 129 1.18 9.16 6.47
N VAL A 130 1.83 10.20 5.94
CA VAL A 130 1.95 11.50 6.60
C VAL A 130 0.90 12.47 6.04
N GLY A 131 0.24 13.20 6.94
CA GLY A 131 -0.64 14.29 6.56
C GLY A 131 -1.94 13.85 5.90
N MET A 132 -2.98 13.69 6.68
CA MET A 132 -4.33 13.64 6.14
C MET A 132 -4.78 15.06 5.90
N GLY A 133 -5.14 15.35 4.63
CA GLY A 133 -5.46 16.69 4.15
C GLY A 133 -6.69 17.33 4.80
N ASP A 134 -7.00 18.53 4.33
CA ASP A 134 -8.14 19.33 4.72
C ASP A 134 -9.46 18.54 4.58
N ALA A 135 -10.32 18.64 5.57
CA ALA A 135 -11.63 17.99 5.58
C ALA A 135 -12.51 18.28 4.35
N SER A 136 -12.23 19.34 3.60
CA SER A 136 -12.95 19.71 2.38
C SER A 136 -12.67 18.79 1.18
N GLN A 137 -11.57 18.02 1.19
CA GLN A 137 -11.15 17.15 0.09
C GLN A 137 -11.16 15.65 0.46
N LEU A 138 -11.85 15.30 1.54
CA LEU A 138 -11.80 13.94 2.12
C LEU A 138 -12.06 12.81 1.13
N VAL A 139 -13.04 12.94 0.23
CA VAL A 139 -13.38 11.87 -0.72
C VAL A 139 -12.30 11.71 -1.78
N THR A 140 -11.75 12.81 -2.29
CA THR A 140 -10.67 12.79 -3.28
C THR A 140 -9.41 12.18 -2.68
N GLU A 141 -8.99 12.65 -1.51
CA GLU A 141 -7.83 12.15 -0.78
C GLU A 141 -7.98 10.66 -0.42
N HIS A 142 -9.15 10.28 0.07
CA HIS A 142 -9.47 8.88 0.37
C HIS A 142 -9.32 7.99 -0.86
N SER A 143 -10.03 8.32 -1.94
CA SER A 143 -10.01 7.53 -3.18
C SER A 143 -8.62 7.45 -3.78
N LEU A 144 -7.87 8.56 -3.76
CA LEU A 144 -6.52 8.59 -4.29
C LEU A 144 -5.57 7.69 -3.50
N ARG A 145 -5.57 7.76 -2.16
CA ARG A 145 -4.72 6.92 -1.31
C ARG A 145 -5.09 5.44 -1.42
N VAL A 146 -6.39 5.12 -1.47
CA VAL A 146 -6.86 3.75 -1.69
C VAL A 146 -6.34 3.22 -3.04
N ALA A 147 -6.36 4.04 -4.10
CA ALA A 147 -5.84 3.65 -5.39
C ALA A 147 -4.31 3.42 -5.38
N PHE A 148 -3.55 4.29 -4.72
CA PHE A 148 -2.10 4.10 -4.55
C PHE A 148 -1.77 2.81 -3.78
N PHE A 149 -2.48 2.53 -2.68
CA PHE A 149 -2.30 1.28 -1.92
C PHE A 149 -2.71 0.05 -2.74
N ALA A 150 -3.80 0.14 -3.51
CA ALA A 150 -4.26 -0.96 -4.37
C ALA A 150 -3.25 -1.28 -5.49
N ASP A 151 -2.70 -0.26 -6.15
CA ASP A 151 -1.62 -0.41 -7.13
C ASP A 151 -0.40 -1.11 -6.52
N MET A 152 0.06 -0.62 -5.37
CA MET A 152 1.19 -1.20 -4.68
C MET A 152 0.99 -2.69 -4.32
N ILE A 153 -0.19 -3.05 -3.80
CA ILE A 153 -0.51 -4.44 -3.48
C ILE A 153 -0.44 -5.29 -4.76
N ALA A 154 -1.08 -4.83 -5.84
CA ALA A 154 -1.14 -5.57 -7.10
C ALA A 154 0.25 -5.79 -7.71
N ARG A 155 1.12 -4.77 -7.67
CA ARG A 155 2.53 -4.90 -8.09
C ARG A 155 3.30 -5.92 -7.27
N ARG A 156 3.14 -5.89 -5.96
CA ARG A 156 3.78 -6.87 -5.05
C ARG A 156 3.27 -8.30 -5.28
N LEU A 157 2.03 -8.45 -5.73
CA LEU A 157 1.44 -9.73 -6.15
C LEU A 157 1.83 -10.11 -7.58
N HIS A 158 2.71 -9.33 -8.25
CA HIS A 158 3.15 -9.55 -9.62
C HIS A 158 2.01 -9.64 -10.65
N TRP A 159 0.97 -8.82 -10.47
CA TRP A 159 -0.12 -8.75 -11.44
C TRP A 159 0.36 -8.11 -12.74
N GLU A 160 -0.31 -8.48 -13.84
CA GLU A 160 -0.04 -7.85 -15.14
C GLU A 160 -0.32 -6.34 -15.10
N PRO A 161 0.43 -5.50 -15.84
CA PRO A 161 0.28 -4.05 -15.81
C PRO A 161 -1.16 -3.56 -16.01
N LYS A 162 -1.93 -4.21 -16.88
CA LYS A 162 -3.35 -3.89 -17.10
C LYS A 162 -4.22 -4.11 -15.85
N ASP A 163 -3.88 -5.13 -15.05
CA ASP A 163 -4.63 -5.48 -13.84
C ASP A 163 -4.22 -4.56 -12.68
N VAL A 164 -2.95 -4.13 -12.64
CA VAL A 164 -2.46 -3.09 -11.72
C VAL A 164 -3.20 -1.78 -11.96
N GLN A 165 -3.24 -1.29 -13.20
CA GLN A 165 -3.98 -0.09 -13.57
C GLN A 165 -5.50 -0.25 -13.34
N GLY A 166 -6.03 -1.44 -13.61
CA GLY A 166 -7.45 -1.76 -13.39
C GLY A 166 -7.86 -1.70 -11.93
N VAL A 167 -7.04 -2.22 -11.02
CA VAL A 167 -7.36 -2.18 -9.59
C VAL A 167 -7.14 -0.78 -9.00
N ALA A 168 -6.16 -0.01 -9.49
CA ALA A 168 -6.01 1.39 -9.14
C ALA A 168 -7.24 2.22 -9.57
N LEU A 169 -7.74 1.99 -10.79
CA LEU A 169 -8.99 2.60 -11.28
C LEU A 169 -10.18 2.21 -10.38
N ALA A 170 -10.27 0.95 -9.96
CA ALA A 170 -11.32 0.54 -9.03
C ALA A 170 -11.17 1.27 -7.68
N GLY A 171 -9.96 1.46 -7.18
CA GLY A 171 -9.67 2.25 -5.98
C GLY A 171 -10.07 3.71 -6.12
N LEU A 172 -9.82 4.36 -7.27
CA LEU A 172 -10.26 5.74 -7.51
C LEU A 172 -11.79 5.89 -7.51
N MET A 173 -12.51 4.86 -7.91
CA MET A 173 -13.95 4.94 -8.16
C MET A 173 -14.81 4.22 -7.12
N HIS A 174 -14.21 3.54 -6.13
CA HIS A 174 -14.96 2.66 -5.22
C HIS A 174 -16.09 3.36 -4.45
N ASP A 175 -15.88 4.61 -4.10
CA ASP A 175 -16.82 5.40 -3.28
C ASP A 175 -17.41 6.64 -4.01
N ILE A 176 -17.44 6.65 -5.37
CA ILE A 176 -17.96 7.81 -6.14
C ILE A 176 -19.41 8.16 -5.83
N GLY A 177 -20.22 7.21 -5.38
CA GLY A 177 -21.60 7.48 -4.96
C GLY A 177 -21.68 8.36 -3.71
N SER A 178 -20.61 8.42 -2.90
CA SER A 178 -20.55 9.30 -1.74
C SER A 178 -20.59 10.79 -2.12
N LEU A 179 -20.21 11.13 -3.36
CA LEU A 179 -20.22 12.50 -3.88
C LEU A 179 -21.62 13.06 -4.05
N THR A 180 -22.62 12.20 -4.19
CA THR A 180 -24.02 12.57 -4.49
C THR A 180 -24.99 12.26 -3.34
N VAL A 181 -24.57 11.46 -2.36
CA VAL A 181 -25.39 11.08 -1.20
C VAL A 181 -25.12 12.02 -0.01
N LYS A 182 -26.18 12.47 0.66
CA LYS A 182 -26.06 13.27 1.88
C LYS A 182 -25.53 12.42 3.03
N GLN A 183 -24.42 12.84 3.64
CA GLN A 183 -23.76 12.13 4.75
C GLN A 183 -24.58 12.03 6.04
N THR A 184 -25.67 12.79 6.15
CA THR A 184 -26.58 12.82 7.32
C THR A 184 -27.55 11.65 7.39
N LEU A 185 -27.56 10.77 6.39
CA LEU A 185 -28.48 9.62 6.37
C LEU A 185 -27.95 8.51 7.30
N THR A 186 -28.85 7.94 8.10
CA THR A 186 -28.56 6.76 8.97
C THR A 186 -28.14 5.53 8.14
N THR A 187 -28.57 5.46 6.89
CA THR A 187 -28.26 4.39 5.91
C THR A 187 -27.16 4.79 4.92
N TYR A 188 -26.32 5.78 5.27
CA TYR A 188 -25.31 6.34 4.36
C TYR A 188 -24.43 5.27 3.71
N ARG A 189 -23.98 4.27 4.50
CA ARG A 189 -23.10 3.20 3.99
C ARG A 189 -23.74 2.35 2.88
N GLU A 190 -25.05 2.13 2.93
CA GLU A 190 -25.80 1.38 1.91
C GLU A 190 -26.18 2.28 0.75
N ALA A 191 -26.56 3.53 1.05
CA ALA A 191 -27.00 4.50 0.07
C ALA A 191 -25.89 4.87 -0.92
N HIS A 192 -24.65 5.09 -0.46
CA HIS A 192 -23.56 5.44 -1.38
C HIS A 192 -23.19 4.30 -2.32
N LEU A 193 -23.28 3.02 -1.89
CA LEU A 193 -23.04 1.89 -2.79
C LEU A 193 -24.12 1.75 -3.84
N ALA A 194 -25.39 1.96 -3.47
CA ALA A 194 -26.49 1.96 -4.43
C ALA A 194 -26.30 3.08 -5.48
N GLU A 195 -25.90 4.26 -5.04
CA GLU A 195 -25.63 5.38 -5.94
C GLU A 195 -24.38 5.14 -6.79
N THR A 196 -23.32 4.54 -6.21
CA THR A 196 -22.14 4.09 -6.98
C THR A 196 -22.58 3.17 -8.11
N ALA A 197 -23.42 2.15 -7.81
CA ALA A 197 -23.92 1.24 -8.83
C ALA A 197 -24.74 1.95 -9.92
N ALA A 198 -25.59 2.92 -9.54
CA ALA A 198 -26.37 3.72 -10.49
C ALA A 198 -25.47 4.59 -11.39
N LEU A 199 -24.43 5.21 -10.85
CA LEU A 199 -23.44 5.97 -11.62
C LEU A 199 -22.68 5.06 -12.58
N LEU A 200 -22.26 3.87 -12.14
CA LEU A 200 -21.55 2.88 -12.97
C LEU A 200 -22.43 2.35 -14.13
N GLN A 201 -23.72 2.17 -13.93
CA GLN A 201 -24.65 1.78 -15.02
C GLN A 201 -24.72 2.82 -16.14
N ARG A 202 -24.52 4.11 -15.80
CA ARG A 202 -24.47 5.22 -16.75
C ARG A 202 -23.06 5.38 -17.36
N ALA A 203 -22.03 4.93 -16.65
CA ALA A 203 -20.64 4.96 -17.08
C ALA A 203 -20.38 3.86 -18.11
N ARG A 204 -20.36 4.24 -19.39
CA ARG A 204 -20.03 3.31 -20.47
C ARG A 204 -18.53 3.03 -20.51
N MET A 205 -18.14 1.84 -20.96
CA MET A 205 -16.76 1.44 -21.25
C MET A 205 -15.86 1.11 -20.03
N LEU A 206 -16.43 0.84 -18.85
CA LEU A 206 -15.63 0.28 -17.75
C LEU A 206 -15.47 -1.24 -17.94
N PRO A 207 -14.22 -1.77 -17.76
CA PRO A 207 -13.98 -3.20 -17.76
C PRO A 207 -14.75 -3.90 -16.63
N ALA A 208 -15.29 -5.09 -16.89
CA ALA A 208 -16.02 -5.86 -15.88
C ALA A 208 -15.24 -6.13 -14.59
N PRO A 209 -13.92 -6.45 -14.62
CA PRO A 209 -13.10 -6.56 -13.41
C PRO A 209 -13.11 -5.30 -12.54
N VAL A 210 -13.02 -4.11 -13.15
CA VAL A 210 -13.07 -2.81 -12.44
C VAL A 210 -14.42 -2.63 -11.76
N ILE A 211 -15.53 -2.88 -12.49
CA ILE A 211 -16.88 -2.81 -11.92
C ILE A 211 -17.02 -3.76 -10.73
N MET A 212 -16.54 -5.00 -10.86
CA MET A 212 -16.58 -5.97 -9.76
C MET A 212 -15.71 -5.51 -8.56
N GLY A 213 -14.55 -4.93 -8.83
CA GLY A 213 -13.70 -4.32 -7.80
C GLY A 213 -14.45 -3.26 -7.01
N ILE A 214 -15.19 -2.40 -7.71
CA ILE A 214 -15.95 -1.30 -7.11
C ILE A 214 -17.16 -1.82 -6.31
N VAL A 215 -18.01 -2.67 -6.90
CA VAL A 215 -19.27 -3.06 -6.27
C VAL A 215 -19.12 -4.07 -5.12
N GLN A 216 -18.00 -4.80 -5.07
CA GLN A 216 -17.74 -5.82 -4.07
C GLN A 216 -16.71 -5.38 -3.00
N HIS A 217 -16.17 -4.15 -3.02
CA HIS A 217 -15.09 -3.76 -2.09
C HIS A 217 -15.49 -3.79 -0.60
N ARG A 218 -16.79 -3.81 -0.30
CA ARG A 218 -17.32 -3.97 1.07
C ARG A 218 -17.73 -5.40 1.40
N GLU A 219 -17.48 -6.35 0.51
CA GLU A 219 -17.67 -7.77 0.80
C GLU A 219 -16.48 -8.31 1.60
N TYR A 220 -16.72 -9.23 2.54
CA TYR A 220 -15.70 -9.82 3.38
C TYR A 220 -15.59 -11.33 3.17
N MET A 221 -14.37 -11.89 3.34
CA MET A 221 -14.10 -13.31 3.13
C MET A 221 -15.02 -14.23 3.91
N ASN A 222 -15.47 -13.81 5.10
CA ASN A 222 -16.41 -14.56 5.94
C ASN A 222 -17.89 -14.39 5.56
N GLY A 223 -18.23 -13.55 4.58
CA GLY A 223 -19.60 -13.28 4.15
C GLY A 223 -20.40 -12.33 5.05
N THR A 224 -19.74 -11.61 5.96
CA THR A 224 -20.41 -10.58 6.80
C THR A 224 -20.44 -9.21 6.14
N GLY A 225 -19.87 -9.10 4.94
CA GLY A 225 -19.86 -7.88 4.15
C GLY A 225 -21.19 -7.56 3.50
N PHE A 226 -21.23 -6.61 2.60
CA PHE A 226 -22.40 -6.15 1.86
C PHE A 226 -22.00 -5.61 0.47
N PRO A 227 -22.88 -5.50 -0.52
CA PRO A 227 -24.35 -5.60 -0.41
C PRO A 227 -24.89 -7.05 -0.50
N ASN A 228 -24.15 -7.98 -1.11
CA ASN A 228 -24.66 -9.31 -1.48
C ASN A 228 -24.27 -10.41 -0.49
N LYS A 229 -23.45 -10.10 0.51
CA LYS A 229 -22.86 -11.07 1.44
C LYS A 229 -22.06 -12.15 0.71
N THR A 230 -21.42 -11.75 -0.39
CA THR A 230 -20.50 -12.59 -1.17
C THR A 230 -19.30 -12.95 -0.29
N LYS A 231 -18.82 -14.20 -0.39
CA LYS A 231 -17.73 -14.67 0.48
C LYS A 231 -16.67 -15.48 -0.25
N GLY A 232 -15.49 -15.50 0.36
CA GLY A 232 -14.40 -16.37 -0.08
C GLY A 232 -13.99 -16.14 -1.54
N PRO A 233 -13.83 -17.22 -2.33
CA PRO A 233 -13.40 -17.14 -3.73
C PRO A 233 -14.37 -16.42 -4.67
N GLN A 234 -15.62 -16.22 -4.27
CA GLN A 234 -16.64 -15.53 -5.10
C GLN A 234 -16.42 -14.02 -5.14
N ILE A 235 -15.64 -13.47 -4.21
CA ILE A 235 -15.25 -12.06 -4.23
C ILE A 235 -14.15 -11.88 -5.29
N HIS A 236 -14.35 -10.91 -6.18
CA HIS A 236 -13.40 -10.61 -7.24
C HIS A 236 -12.03 -10.18 -6.67
N PRO A 237 -10.90 -10.61 -7.24
CA PRO A 237 -9.56 -10.23 -6.74
C PRO A 237 -9.35 -8.72 -6.56
N TYR A 238 -9.83 -7.90 -7.50
CA TYR A 238 -9.76 -6.43 -7.37
C TYR A 238 -10.50 -5.94 -6.12
N ALA A 239 -11.69 -6.47 -5.84
CA ALA A 239 -12.46 -6.09 -4.67
C ALA A 239 -11.75 -6.44 -3.37
N LYS A 240 -11.07 -7.60 -3.31
CA LYS A 240 -10.26 -7.99 -2.16
C LYS A 240 -9.09 -7.04 -1.92
N VAL A 241 -8.43 -6.57 -2.97
CA VAL A 241 -7.33 -5.60 -2.87
C VAL A 241 -7.84 -4.25 -2.42
N VAL A 242 -8.91 -3.73 -3.06
CA VAL A 242 -9.52 -2.45 -2.69
C VAL A 242 -10.04 -2.50 -1.24
N ALA A 243 -10.62 -3.62 -0.80
CA ALA A 243 -11.11 -3.79 0.59
C ALA A 243 -9.99 -3.66 1.63
N VAL A 244 -8.80 -4.22 1.38
CA VAL A 244 -7.65 -4.09 2.28
C VAL A 244 -7.13 -2.65 2.31
N ALA A 245 -6.99 -2.02 1.15
CA ALA A 245 -6.53 -0.64 1.00
C ALA A 245 -7.48 0.36 1.70
N ASP A 246 -8.78 0.21 1.47
CA ASP A 246 -9.83 1.03 2.06
C ASP A 246 -9.91 0.85 3.59
N ALA A 247 -9.85 -0.40 4.06
CA ALA A 247 -9.86 -0.69 5.49
C ALA A 247 -8.66 -0.05 6.20
N PHE A 248 -7.46 -0.16 5.62
CA PHE A 248 -6.27 0.46 6.18
C PHE A 248 -6.42 1.99 6.27
N TYR A 249 -6.86 2.63 5.19
CA TYR A 249 -7.09 4.08 5.21
C TYR A 249 -8.09 4.48 6.31
N ASN A 250 -9.24 3.80 6.36
CA ASN A 250 -10.28 4.10 7.35
C ASN A 250 -9.80 3.87 8.80
N MET A 251 -9.02 2.84 9.05
CA MET A 251 -8.42 2.60 10.37
C MET A 251 -7.43 3.71 10.73
N ALA A 252 -6.55 4.09 9.80
CA ALA A 252 -5.56 5.16 10.01
C ALA A 252 -6.23 6.53 10.25
N TYR A 253 -7.30 6.83 9.51
CA TYR A 253 -8.07 8.05 9.65
C TYR A 253 -8.82 8.15 10.98
N ASN A 254 -9.48 7.07 11.40
CA ASN A 254 -10.24 7.04 12.64
C ASN A 254 -9.36 7.09 13.90
N LEU A 255 -8.08 6.75 13.75
CA LEU A 255 -7.08 6.78 14.82
C LEU A 255 -6.28 8.10 14.82
N GLN A 256 -6.92 9.23 14.52
CA GLN A 256 -6.28 10.56 14.46
C GLN A 256 -5.30 10.79 15.62
N GLY A 257 -4.02 11.01 15.28
CA GLY A 257 -2.95 11.21 16.26
C GLY A 257 -2.45 9.92 16.92
N VAL A 258 -2.92 8.75 16.52
CA VAL A 258 -2.45 7.46 16.99
C VAL A 258 -1.29 6.97 16.10
N ASN A 259 -0.39 6.24 16.72
CA ASN A 259 0.74 5.58 16.12
C ASN A 259 0.35 4.81 14.83
N PRO A 260 0.90 5.12 13.64
CA PRO A 260 0.58 4.44 12.38
C PRO A 260 0.85 2.93 12.44
N PHE A 261 1.75 2.51 13.30
CA PHE A 261 2.05 1.10 13.55
C PHE A 261 0.87 0.35 14.20
N ALA A 262 0.07 1.03 15.03
CA ALA A 262 -1.15 0.46 15.61
C ALA A 262 -2.18 0.11 14.53
N THR A 263 -2.22 0.88 13.45
CA THR A 263 -3.10 0.60 12.29
C THR A 263 -2.69 -0.70 11.58
N LEU A 264 -1.39 -0.93 11.43
CA LEU A 264 -0.88 -2.18 10.85
C LEU A 264 -1.26 -3.40 11.71
N ASP A 265 -1.17 -3.26 13.03
CA ASP A 265 -1.53 -4.33 13.96
C ASP A 265 -3.04 -4.60 13.95
N ALA A 266 -3.87 -3.55 13.93
CA ALA A 266 -5.32 -3.66 13.80
C ALA A 266 -5.74 -4.37 12.51
N LEU A 267 -5.13 -4.01 11.37
CA LEU A 267 -5.38 -4.67 10.09
C LEU A 267 -4.99 -6.15 10.14
N LYS A 268 -3.86 -6.47 10.76
CA LYS A 268 -3.41 -7.85 10.97
C LYS A 268 -4.41 -8.69 11.77
N GLN A 269 -5.02 -8.12 12.80
CA GLN A 269 -6.04 -8.81 13.60
C GLN A 269 -7.28 -9.16 12.78
N GLU A 270 -7.68 -8.30 11.84
CA GLU A 270 -8.82 -8.50 10.96
C GLU A 270 -8.52 -9.44 9.75
N MET A 271 -7.26 -9.70 9.46
CA MET A 271 -6.78 -10.40 8.27
C MET A 271 -7.48 -11.76 8.08
N TYR A 272 -7.52 -12.61 9.11
CA TYR A 272 -8.10 -13.95 9.01
C TYR A 272 -9.62 -13.98 9.14
N VAL A 273 -10.23 -12.86 9.46
CA VAL A 273 -11.68 -12.76 9.66
C VAL A 273 -12.37 -12.14 8.45
N LYS A 274 -11.86 -11.00 7.97
CA LYS A 274 -12.53 -10.19 6.95
C LYS A 274 -11.83 -10.21 5.59
N PHE A 275 -10.49 -10.27 5.58
CA PHE A 275 -9.70 -10.04 4.38
C PHE A 275 -9.09 -11.32 3.82
N ASP A 276 -8.62 -11.25 2.58
CA ASP A 276 -7.81 -12.31 1.99
C ASP A 276 -6.42 -12.29 2.64
N PRO A 277 -5.98 -13.39 3.30
CA PRO A 277 -4.74 -13.39 4.05
C PRO A 277 -3.51 -13.11 3.20
N LEU A 278 -3.46 -13.59 1.95
CA LEU A 278 -2.33 -13.35 1.06
C LEU A 278 -2.23 -11.85 0.70
N ILE A 279 -3.34 -11.24 0.34
CA ILE A 279 -3.40 -9.82 -0.03
C ILE A 279 -3.03 -8.94 1.17
N CYS A 280 -3.61 -9.25 2.33
CA CYS A 280 -3.36 -8.49 3.55
C CYS A 280 -1.90 -8.61 4.03
N GLU A 281 -1.31 -9.81 4.03
CA GLU A 281 0.10 -10.01 4.39
C GLU A 281 1.04 -9.33 3.40
N THR A 282 0.74 -9.39 2.10
CA THR A 282 1.49 -8.68 1.06
C THR A 282 1.50 -7.18 1.32
N PHE A 283 0.35 -6.59 1.68
CA PHE A 283 0.26 -5.19 2.05
C PHE A 283 1.05 -4.87 3.32
N LEU A 284 0.85 -5.63 4.40
CA LEU A 284 1.54 -5.43 5.67
C LEU A 284 3.06 -5.57 5.53
N SER A 285 3.53 -6.54 4.74
CA SER A 285 4.95 -6.70 4.46
C SER A 285 5.51 -5.49 3.69
N SER A 286 4.79 -5.05 2.65
CA SER A 286 5.18 -3.89 1.87
C SER A 286 5.26 -2.62 2.73
N MET A 287 4.29 -2.40 3.61
CA MET A 287 4.28 -1.26 4.53
C MET A 287 5.47 -1.31 5.50
N LYS A 288 5.77 -2.47 6.08
CA LYS A 288 6.94 -2.63 6.96
C LYS A 288 8.25 -2.31 6.23
N ASP A 289 8.43 -2.89 5.04
CA ASP A 289 9.65 -2.67 4.23
C ASP A 289 9.85 -1.18 3.91
N ASN A 290 8.77 -0.46 3.65
CA ASN A 290 8.82 0.97 3.36
C ASN A 290 9.02 1.86 4.60
N LEU A 291 8.62 1.38 5.78
CA LEU A 291 8.80 2.12 7.03
C LEU A 291 10.17 1.90 7.67
N ILE A 292 10.90 0.86 7.30
CA ILE A 292 12.29 0.68 7.73
C ILE A 292 13.14 1.86 7.23
N LEU A 293 14.03 2.39 8.08
CA LEU A 293 14.82 3.61 7.91
C LEU A 293 14.02 4.93 7.94
N SER A 294 12.68 4.86 8.09
CA SER A 294 11.90 6.09 8.27
C SER A 294 12.16 6.72 9.63
N LYS A 295 12.25 8.05 9.64
CA LYS A 295 12.35 8.83 10.88
C LYS A 295 10.98 9.02 11.49
N VAL A 296 10.87 8.78 12.78
CA VAL A 296 9.63 8.94 13.55
C VAL A 296 9.86 9.83 14.76
N LEU A 297 8.86 10.64 15.08
CA LEU A 297 8.87 11.46 16.29
C LEU A 297 8.30 10.66 17.46
N LEU A 298 9.07 10.48 18.50
CA LEU A 298 8.67 9.77 19.71
C LEU A 298 7.82 10.66 20.64
N SER A 299 7.08 10.05 21.55
CA SER A 299 6.28 10.76 22.56
C SER A 299 7.13 11.66 23.47
N ASN A 300 8.39 11.33 23.68
CA ASN A 300 9.37 12.15 24.40
C ASN A 300 10.02 13.26 23.55
N LYS A 301 9.52 13.48 22.30
CA LYS A 301 10.04 14.45 21.32
C LYS A 301 11.42 14.13 20.73
N GLN A 302 12.00 12.98 21.01
CA GLN A 302 13.19 12.52 20.32
C GLN A 302 12.83 12.00 18.92
N VAL A 303 13.79 12.06 18.01
CA VAL A 303 13.67 11.44 16.67
C VAL A 303 14.32 10.07 16.75
N GLY A 304 13.56 9.06 16.35
CA GLY A 304 14.05 7.69 16.17
C GLY A 304 13.99 7.28 14.71
N GLU A 305 14.83 6.33 14.33
CA GLU A 305 14.81 5.67 13.03
C GLU A 305 14.29 4.25 13.19
N VAL A 306 13.32 3.85 12.38
CA VAL A 306 12.75 2.49 12.42
C VAL A 306 13.78 1.51 11.85
N VAL A 307 14.26 0.59 12.67
CA VAL A 307 15.29 -0.38 12.25
C VAL A 307 14.74 -1.80 12.09
N PHE A 308 13.64 -2.14 12.77
CA PHE A 308 13.10 -3.50 12.71
C PHE A 308 11.64 -3.55 13.19
N PHE A 309 10.88 -4.49 12.62
CA PHE A 309 9.54 -4.84 13.07
C PHE A 309 9.51 -6.24 13.66
N ASN A 310 8.97 -6.38 14.86
CA ASN A 310 8.68 -7.70 15.41
C ASN A 310 7.52 -8.36 14.62
N LYS A 311 7.72 -9.60 14.17
CA LYS A 311 6.68 -10.35 13.42
C LYS A 311 5.37 -10.54 14.20
N LEU A 312 5.43 -10.54 15.53
CA LEU A 312 4.27 -10.76 16.38
C LEU A 312 3.57 -9.46 16.81
N ASN A 313 4.28 -8.34 16.79
CA ASN A 313 3.78 -7.04 17.23
C ASN A 313 4.30 -5.94 16.31
N TYR A 314 3.43 -5.39 15.47
CA TYR A 314 3.77 -4.31 14.55
C TYR A 314 3.64 -2.94 15.21
N GLN A 315 2.95 -2.87 16.35
CA GLN A 315 2.70 -1.63 17.07
C GLN A 315 3.97 -1.05 17.68
N ASP A 316 4.92 -1.91 18.07
CA ASP A 316 6.14 -1.53 18.76
C ASP A 316 7.39 -1.89 17.91
N PRO A 317 7.70 -1.11 16.89
CA PRO A 317 8.93 -1.32 16.12
C PRO A 317 10.17 -1.03 16.97
N VAL A 318 11.28 -1.65 16.63
CA VAL A 318 12.58 -1.31 17.21
C VAL A 318 13.09 -0.03 16.56
N LEU A 319 13.46 0.93 17.38
CA LEU A 319 13.94 2.23 16.95
C LEU A 319 15.39 2.44 17.37
N LYS A 320 16.16 3.06 16.48
CA LYS A 320 17.50 3.60 16.79
C LYS A 320 17.34 5.09 17.10
N THR A 321 17.70 5.49 18.30
CA THR A 321 17.75 6.90 18.72
C THR A 321 19.21 7.39 18.65
N ALA A 322 19.40 8.67 18.33
CA ALA A 322 20.68 9.31 18.57
C ALA A 322 20.80 9.55 20.08
N ASP A 323 21.76 8.89 20.73
CA ASP A 323 22.12 9.17 22.13
C ASP A 323 22.81 10.51 22.25
#